data_2c4ab29f5b46183ef0783cb2c0bd8efa
#
_entry.id   2c4ab29f5b46183ef0783cb2c0bd8efa
#
_cell.length_a   1.000
_cell.length_b   1.000
_cell.length_c   1.000
_cell.angle_alpha   90.00
_cell.angle_beta   90.00
_cell.angle_gamma   90.00
#
_symmetry.space_group_name_H-M   'P 1'
#
loop_
_entity.id
_entity.type
_entity.pdbx_description
1 polymer ?
#
loop_
_entity_poly.entity_id
_entity_poly.type
_entity_poly.pdbx_seq_one_letter_code
_entity_poly.pdbx_strand_id
1 'polypeptide(L)'
;DVPNGDEITLRQLADMSSGAPEYTTQAWIEDYVADPERAFTTEELIAYALAEPAQFAPGEKKVYTNTNTLLLGEVVAQEYDQPFDEVIIEHIIEPLGLTQTRYETAVDEWPGDHPTGYTLADNGEPEPEPNNFTVLGPAGAMTSTLGDMCQWATALGSGALLEADTQQTRLEGAPLDKGPEYDEYLVGMGSLEGWVGHTGEGFGHTVLVMHNPESGASVAIGMNISSLGKHVPTRYFRKIAPVVDAVPPA
;
A
#
# COMPACT_ATOMS: atom_id res chain seq x y z
N ASP A 1 11.65 20.82 1.08
CA ASP A 1 11.22 20.81 2.51
C ASP A 1 9.74 20.44 2.58
N VAL A 2 9.41 19.39 3.33
CA VAL A 2 8.01 18.95 3.54
C VAL A 2 7.26 20.02 4.36
N PRO A 3 6.04 20.46 3.96
CA PRO A 3 5.25 21.37 4.79
C PRO A 3 5.05 20.81 6.19
N ASN A 4 5.38 21.58 7.22
CA ASN A 4 5.44 21.17 8.64
C ASN A 4 6.43 20.02 8.94
N GLY A 5 7.43 19.78 8.09
CA GLY A 5 8.34 18.64 8.21
C GLY A 5 9.06 18.56 9.56
N ASP A 6 9.40 19.71 10.17
CA ASP A 6 10.04 19.79 11.50
C ASP A 6 9.13 19.31 12.65
N GLU A 7 7.81 19.23 12.41
CA GLU A 7 6.81 18.82 13.40
C GLU A 7 6.27 17.40 13.16
N ILE A 8 6.47 16.86 11.94
CA ILE A 8 5.99 15.54 11.56
C ILE A 8 6.91 14.45 12.14
N THR A 9 6.32 13.48 12.80
CA THR A 9 7.02 12.30 13.29
C THR A 9 6.89 11.11 12.31
N LEU A 10 7.81 10.15 12.36
CA LEU A 10 7.72 8.92 11.57
C LEU A 10 6.42 8.15 11.87
N ARG A 11 5.95 8.18 13.12
CA ARG A 11 4.67 7.59 13.48
C ARG A 11 3.50 8.25 12.76
N GLN A 12 3.50 9.58 12.66
CA GLN A 12 2.43 10.30 11.96
C GLN A 12 2.43 10.04 10.45
N LEU A 13 3.59 9.80 9.85
CA LEU A 13 3.65 9.31 8.47
C LEU A 13 3.03 7.90 8.38
N ALA A 14 3.43 6.98 9.25
CA ALA A 14 2.99 5.58 9.21
C ALA A 14 1.51 5.39 9.57
N ASP A 15 0.92 6.25 10.42
CA ASP A 15 -0.48 6.17 10.86
C ASP A 15 -1.42 7.14 10.15
N MET A 16 -0.95 7.78 9.07
CA MET A 16 -1.70 8.70 8.20
C MET A 16 -2.16 10.00 8.89
N SER A 17 -1.47 10.45 9.95
CA SER A 17 -1.79 11.68 10.66
C SER A 17 -0.80 12.82 10.44
N SER A 18 0.07 12.74 9.43
CA SER A 18 1.10 13.74 9.12
C SER A 18 0.57 15.08 8.62
N GLY A 19 -0.54 15.06 7.88
CA GLY A 19 -1.04 16.22 7.13
C GLY A 19 -0.27 16.53 5.84
N ALA A 20 0.65 15.67 5.42
CA ALA A 20 1.35 15.81 4.14
C ALA A 20 0.38 15.76 2.96
N PRO A 21 0.57 16.59 1.93
CA PRO A 21 -0.27 16.57 0.73
C PRO A 21 -0.05 15.31 -0.10
N GLU A 22 -1.06 14.91 -0.89
CA GLU A 22 -0.99 13.77 -1.80
C GLU A 22 -0.20 14.13 -3.07
N TYR A 23 0.68 13.24 -3.55
CA TYR A 23 1.49 13.49 -4.75
C TYR A 23 0.69 13.32 -6.06
N THR A 24 -0.40 12.58 -6.07
CA THR A 24 -1.26 12.41 -7.26
C THR A 24 -2.08 13.68 -7.54
N THR A 25 -1.39 14.78 -7.72
CA THR A 25 -1.93 16.10 -8.00
C THR A 25 -2.43 16.19 -9.44
N GLN A 26 -3.16 17.26 -9.78
CA GLN A 26 -3.56 17.53 -11.16
C GLN A 26 -2.34 17.63 -12.10
N ALA A 27 -1.25 18.25 -11.65
CA ALA A 27 -0.01 18.36 -12.43
C ALA A 27 0.63 16.98 -12.68
N TRP A 28 0.67 16.11 -11.66
CA TRP A 28 1.15 14.75 -11.84
C TRP A 28 0.27 13.96 -12.82
N ILE A 29 -1.07 14.08 -12.73
CA ILE A 29 -2.00 13.40 -13.64
C ILE A 29 -1.75 13.86 -15.10
N GLU A 30 -1.56 15.15 -15.33
CA GLU A 30 -1.30 15.72 -16.66
C GLU A 30 0.02 15.19 -17.24
N ASP A 31 1.08 15.11 -16.44
CA ASP A 31 2.38 14.58 -16.87
C ASP A 31 2.31 13.06 -17.12
N TYR A 32 1.63 12.29 -16.26
CA TYR A 32 1.45 10.85 -16.46
C TYR A 32 0.61 10.52 -17.69
N VAL A 33 -0.48 11.24 -17.92
CA VAL A 33 -1.33 11.03 -19.11
C VAL A 33 -0.61 11.44 -20.40
N ALA A 34 0.26 12.45 -20.35
CA ALA A 34 1.05 12.88 -21.50
C ALA A 34 2.10 11.83 -21.92
N ASP A 35 2.68 11.10 -20.97
CA ASP A 35 3.66 10.03 -21.21
C ASP A 35 3.55 8.93 -20.14
N PRO A 36 2.64 7.97 -20.30
CA PRO A 36 2.44 6.89 -19.31
C PRO A 36 3.62 5.94 -19.16
N GLU A 37 4.55 5.94 -20.13
CA GLU A 37 5.78 5.13 -20.11
C GLU A 37 6.97 5.87 -19.51
N ARG A 38 6.82 7.14 -19.12
CA ARG A 38 7.87 7.90 -18.42
C ARG A 38 8.17 7.27 -17.07
N ALA A 39 9.45 7.01 -16.81
CA ALA A 39 9.90 6.64 -15.48
C ALA A 39 9.94 7.87 -14.54
N PHE A 40 9.50 7.69 -13.31
CA PHE A 40 9.55 8.69 -12.23
C PHE A 40 10.51 8.23 -11.15
N THR A 41 11.22 9.16 -10.52
CA THR A 41 11.94 8.87 -9.28
C THR A 41 11.05 9.17 -8.06
N THR A 42 11.40 8.60 -6.90
CA THR A 42 10.65 8.89 -5.65
C THR A 42 10.71 10.39 -5.32
N GLU A 43 11.85 11.04 -5.55
CA GLU A 43 12.01 12.49 -5.33
C GLU A 43 11.10 13.31 -6.26
N GLU A 44 10.94 12.91 -7.54
CA GLU A 44 10.01 13.56 -8.46
C GLU A 44 8.57 13.44 -7.98
N LEU A 45 8.15 12.24 -7.52
CA LEU A 45 6.81 12.04 -6.96
C LEU A 45 6.60 12.91 -5.71
N ILE A 46 7.55 12.93 -4.79
CA ILE A 46 7.50 13.78 -3.61
C ILE A 46 7.42 15.27 -4.02
N ALA A 47 8.13 15.71 -5.06
CA ALA A 47 8.12 17.09 -5.52
C ALA A 47 6.72 17.56 -5.94
N TYR A 48 5.88 16.70 -6.54
CA TYR A 48 4.48 17.04 -6.84
C TYR A 48 3.68 17.31 -5.56
N ALA A 49 3.88 16.50 -4.52
CA ALA A 49 3.24 16.74 -3.22
C ALA A 49 3.72 18.06 -2.58
N LEU A 50 5.02 18.32 -2.63
CA LEU A 50 5.61 19.53 -2.01
C LEU A 50 5.21 20.83 -2.70
N ALA A 51 4.65 20.78 -3.90
CA ALA A 51 4.07 21.93 -4.58
C ALA A 51 2.71 22.35 -4.00
N GLU A 52 2.08 21.48 -3.19
CA GLU A 52 0.79 21.70 -2.57
C GLU A 52 0.92 22.09 -1.09
N PRO A 53 -0.04 22.83 -0.52
CA PRO A 53 -0.03 23.14 0.91
C PRO A 53 -0.30 21.91 1.75
N ALA A 54 0.14 21.91 3.02
CA ALA A 54 -0.27 20.90 3.99
C ALA A 54 -1.79 20.77 4.07
N GLN A 55 -2.29 19.54 4.20
CA GLN A 55 -3.72 19.27 4.28
C GLN A 55 -4.32 19.72 5.64
N PHE A 56 -3.54 19.57 6.72
CA PHE A 56 -3.89 19.91 8.10
C PHE A 56 -2.61 19.90 8.96
N ALA A 57 -2.71 20.34 10.22
CA ALA A 57 -1.58 20.29 11.14
C ALA A 57 -1.27 18.84 11.58
N PRO A 58 0.01 18.45 11.77
CA PRO A 58 0.39 17.12 12.19
C PRO A 58 -0.38 16.66 13.45
N GLY A 59 -1.01 15.49 13.35
CA GLY A 59 -1.81 14.91 14.43
C GLY A 59 -3.26 15.40 14.54
N GLU A 60 -3.70 16.35 13.72
CA GLU A 60 -5.05 16.91 13.80
C GLU A 60 -6.12 15.93 13.24
N LYS A 61 -5.78 15.20 12.19
CA LYS A 61 -6.68 14.26 11.48
C LYS A 61 -5.90 13.05 10.98
N LYS A 62 -6.65 12.04 10.50
CA LYS A 62 -6.10 10.91 9.77
C LYS A 62 -6.65 10.89 8.34
N VAL A 63 -5.82 11.27 7.38
CA VAL A 63 -6.16 11.25 5.95
C VAL A 63 -5.12 10.42 5.21
N TYR A 64 -5.60 9.39 4.52
CA TYR A 64 -4.70 8.53 3.75
C TYR A 64 -4.02 9.32 2.63
N THR A 65 -2.69 9.18 2.54
CA THR A 65 -1.88 9.75 1.48
C THR A 65 -0.70 8.83 1.16
N ASN A 66 -0.49 8.56 -0.12
CA ASN A 66 0.66 7.77 -0.59
C ASN A 66 1.99 8.49 -0.36
N THR A 67 1.98 9.81 -0.30
CA THR A 67 3.18 10.61 -0.02
C THR A 67 3.84 10.23 1.30
N ASN A 68 3.04 9.84 2.31
CA ASN A 68 3.59 9.35 3.57
C ASN A 68 4.52 8.14 3.40
N THR A 69 4.12 7.19 2.56
CA THR A 69 4.91 6.00 2.27
C THR A 69 6.14 6.30 1.41
N LEU A 70 6.06 7.25 0.49
CA LEU A 70 7.23 7.74 -0.24
C LEU A 70 8.26 8.35 0.73
N LEU A 71 7.83 9.23 1.63
CA LEU A 71 8.70 9.84 2.63
C LEU A 71 9.30 8.81 3.60
N LEU A 72 8.52 7.81 4.03
CA LEU A 72 9.05 6.71 4.84
C LEU A 72 10.06 5.87 4.07
N GLY A 73 9.84 5.64 2.76
CA GLY A 73 10.80 4.95 1.91
C GLY A 73 12.15 5.66 1.85
N GLU A 74 12.16 6.98 1.69
CA GLU A 74 13.37 7.80 1.72
C GLU A 74 14.09 7.72 3.09
N VAL A 75 13.33 7.79 4.20
CA VAL A 75 13.91 7.65 5.55
C VAL A 75 14.54 6.27 5.73
N VAL A 76 13.86 5.19 5.27
CA VAL A 76 14.38 3.83 5.35
C VAL A 76 15.65 3.69 4.51
N ALA A 77 15.66 4.16 3.27
CA ALA A 77 16.84 4.13 2.41
C ALA A 77 18.03 4.86 3.03
N GLN A 78 17.78 6.01 3.64
CA GLN A 78 18.82 6.80 4.33
C GLN A 78 19.33 6.12 5.60
N GLU A 79 18.45 5.52 6.41
CA GLU A 79 18.84 4.87 7.67
C GLU A 79 19.69 3.62 7.44
N TYR A 80 19.40 2.86 6.36
CA TYR A 80 20.16 1.67 5.99
C TYR A 80 21.38 1.97 5.08
N ASP A 81 21.51 3.21 4.56
CA ASP A 81 22.48 3.58 3.53
C ASP A 81 22.42 2.65 2.31
N GLN A 82 21.19 2.28 1.90
CA GLN A 82 20.89 1.34 0.81
C GLN A 82 19.65 1.79 0.04
N PRO A 83 19.47 1.43 -1.25
CA PRO A 83 18.23 1.59 -1.98
C PRO A 83 17.06 0.91 -1.27
N PHE A 84 15.88 1.54 -1.30
CA PHE A 84 14.69 1.04 -0.58
C PHE A 84 14.29 -0.38 -0.99
N ASP A 85 14.37 -0.70 -2.28
CA ASP A 85 14.08 -2.04 -2.82
C ASP A 85 15.04 -3.11 -2.25
N GLU A 86 16.33 -2.81 -2.12
CA GLU A 86 17.30 -3.71 -1.50
C GLU A 86 16.96 -3.96 -0.02
N VAL A 87 16.57 -2.92 0.72
CA VAL A 87 16.13 -3.07 2.12
C VAL A 87 14.89 -3.97 2.23
N ILE A 88 13.90 -3.79 1.36
CA ILE A 88 12.69 -4.64 1.35
C ILE A 88 13.04 -6.10 1.01
N ILE A 89 13.94 -6.32 0.06
CA ILE A 89 14.40 -7.67 -0.29
C ILE A 89 15.09 -8.33 0.89
N GLU A 90 16.09 -7.68 1.48
CA GLU A 90 16.91 -8.24 2.55
C GLU A 90 16.14 -8.45 3.87
N HIS A 91 15.26 -7.51 4.24
CA HIS A 91 14.63 -7.52 5.56
C HIS A 91 13.20 -8.07 5.58
N ILE A 92 12.58 -8.28 4.42
CA ILE A 92 11.20 -8.79 4.33
C ILE A 92 11.09 -10.01 3.41
N ILE A 93 11.45 -9.85 2.12
CA ILE A 93 11.20 -10.88 1.10
C ILE A 93 12.01 -12.15 1.40
N GLU A 94 13.32 -12.01 1.60
CA GLU A 94 14.22 -13.15 1.86
C GLU A 94 13.93 -13.83 3.21
N PRO A 95 13.81 -13.11 4.35
CA PRO A 95 13.54 -13.74 5.65
C PRO A 95 12.21 -14.49 5.69
N LEU A 96 11.21 -14.02 4.95
CA LEU A 96 9.90 -14.67 4.86
C LEU A 96 9.82 -15.73 3.76
N GLY A 97 10.85 -15.87 2.90
CA GLY A 97 10.84 -16.80 1.78
C GLY A 97 9.77 -16.52 0.73
N LEU A 98 9.46 -15.25 0.47
CA LEU A 98 8.46 -14.82 -0.52
C LEU A 98 9.05 -14.90 -1.94
N THR A 99 9.24 -16.12 -2.43
CA THR A 99 10.03 -16.41 -3.65
C THR A 99 9.39 -15.93 -4.95
N GLN A 100 8.11 -15.56 -4.90
CA GLN A 100 7.34 -15.04 -6.05
C GLN A 100 6.96 -13.56 -5.85
N THR A 101 7.58 -12.90 -4.86
CA THR A 101 7.38 -11.48 -4.59
C THR A 101 8.60 -10.68 -5.02
N ARG A 102 8.39 -9.55 -5.67
CA ARG A 102 9.43 -8.67 -6.17
C ARG A 102 9.07 -7.22 -5.90
N TYR A 103 10.07 -6.37 -5.79
CA TYR A 103 9.95 -4.93 -5.87
C TYR A 103 10.35 -4.50 -7.29
N GLU A 104 9.47 -3.79 -7.97
CA GLU A 104 9.67 -3.40 -9.36
C GLU A 104 10.14 -1.94 -9.43
N THR A 105 11.25 -1.71 -10.13
CA THR A 105 11.90 -0.38 -10.21
C THR A 105 11.81 0.25 -11.60
N ALA A 106 11.16 -0.43 -12.56
CA ALA A 106 11.11 0.03 -13.95
C ALA A 106 9.69 0.01 -14.52
N VAL A 107 9.56 0.61 -15.69
CA VAL A 107 8.33 0.60 -16.48
C VAL A 107 8.23 -0.74 -17.20
N ASP A 108 7.07 -1.37 -17.16
CA ASP A 108 6.71 -2.60 -17.90
C ASP A 108 7.62 -3.83 -17.65
N GLU A 109 8.31 -3.86 -16.52
CA GLU A 109 9.15 -4.99 -16.12
C GLU A 109 8.43 -5.99 -15.19
N TRP A 110 7.26 -6.46 -15.56
CA TRP A 110 6.63 -7.57 -14.84
C TRP A 110 7.00 -8.90 -15.51
N PRO A 111 8.05 -9.58 -15.04
CA PRO A 111 8.53 -10.80 -15.69
C PRO A 111 7.61 -12.00 -15.44
N GLY A 112 7.51 -12.86 -16.42
CA GLY A 112 6.73 -14.11 -16.35
C GLY A 112 5.27 -13.94 -16.72
N ASP A 113 4.52 -15.03 -16.59
CA ASP A 113 3.08 -15.06 -16.90
C ASP A 113 2.30 -14.34 -15.79
N HIS A 114 1.59 -13.29 -16.14
CA HIS A 114 0.74 -12.52 -15.23
C HIS A 114 -0.57 -12.12 -15.91
N PRO A 115 -1.64 -11.86 -15.14
CA PRO A 115 -2.88 -11.33 -15.72
C PRO A 115 -2.65 -9.91 -16.27
N THR A 116 -3.20 -9.63 -17.46
CA THR A 116 -3.28 -8.24 -17.92
C THR A 116 -4.19 -7.45 -17.00
N GLY A 117 -3.74 -6.27 -16.56
CA GLY A 117 -4.54 -5.31 -15.81
C GLY A 117 -5.47 -4.54 -16.73
N TYR A 118 -6.67 -4.22 -16.26
CA TYR A 118 -7.68 -3.48 -17.00
C TYR A 118 -8.23 -2.31 -16.21
N THR A 119 -8.47 -1.21 -16.92
CA THR A 119 -9.33 -0.12 -16.45
C THR A 119 -10.61 -0.08 -17.27
N LEU A 120 -11.61 0.69 -16.85
CA LEU A 120 -12.84 0.88 -17.62
C LEU A 120 -12.76 2.21 -18.36
N ALA A 121 -12.87 2.15 -19.69
CA ALA A 121 -13.06 3.32 -20.53
C ALA A 121 -14.40 4.03 -20.22
N ASP A 122 -14.58 5.25 -20.72
CA ASP A 122 -15.80 6.05 -20.53
C ASP A 122 -17.09 5.33 -21.00
N ASN A 123 -16.98 4.44 -21.99
CA ASN A 123 -18.08 3.62 -22.50
C ASN A 123 -18.37 2.37 -21.65
N GLY A 124 -17.56 2.12 -20.60
CA GLY A 124 -17.64 0.97 -19.70
C GLY A 124 -16.98 -0.31 -20.23
N GLU A 125 -16.31 -0.28 -21.38
CA GLU A 125 -15.53 -1.41 -21.87
C GLU A 125 -14.17 -1.50 -21.17
N PRO A 126 -13.64 -2.70 -20.91
CA PRO A 126 -12.32 -2.88 -20.32
C PRO A 126 -11.22 -2.55 -21.33
N GLU A 127 -10.26 -1.71 -20.92
CA GLU A 127 -9.06 -1.39 -21.66
C GLU A 127 -7.83 -1.83 -20.87
N PRO A 128 -6.80 -2.46 -21.50
CA PRO A 128 -5.54 -2.78 -20.85
C PRO A 128 -4.87 -1.52 -20.29
N GLU A 129 -4.39 -1.60 -19.08
CA GLU A 129 -3.63 -0.53 -18.43
C GLU A 129 -2.15 -0.92 -18.40
N PRO A 130 -1.22 -0.07 -18.92
CA PRO A 130 0.20 -0.36 -18.88
C PRO A 130 0.74 -0.33 -17.46
N ASN A 131 1.72 -1.19 -17.17
CA ASN A 131 2.37 -1.24 -15.86
C ASN A 131 3.47 -0.21 -15.79
N ASN A 132 3.34 0.78 -14.93
CA ASN A 132 4.41 1.72 -14.61
C ASN A 132 4.64 1.77 -13.10
N PHE A 133 5.40 0.83 -12.58
CA PHE A 133 5.67 0.69 -11.14
C PHE A 133 6.39 1.91 -10.56
N THR A 134 7.13 2.64 -11.39
CA THR A 134 7.88 3.82 -10.94
C THR A 134 6.99 4.94 -10.39
N VAL A 135 5.73 5.02 -10.83
CA VAL A 135 4.77 6.02 -10.31
C VAL A 135 4.24 5.69 -8.90
N LEU A 136 4.51 4.50 -8.39
CA LEU A 136 4.13 4.08 -7.05
C LEU A 136 5.31 4.09 -6.07
N GLY A 137 6.50 3.67 -6.51
CA GLY A 137 7.68 3.58 -5.66
C GLY A 137 7.36 2.90 -4.31
N PRO A 138 7.84 3.43 -3.19
CA PRO A 138 7.55 2.89 -1.85
C PRO A 138 6.06 2.78 -1.49
N ALA A 139 5.18 3.43 -2.24
CA ALA A 139 3.73 3.36 -1.98
C ALA A 139 3.07 2.09 -2.54
N GLY A 140 3.73 1.31 -3.42
CA GLY A 140 3.09 0.11 -3.93
C GLY A 140 3.75 -0.60 -5.11
N ALA A 141 5.03 -0.36 -5.40
CA ALA A 141 5.74 -0.92 -6.55
C ALA A 141 6.12 -2.42 -6.35
N MET A 142 5.20 -3.24 -5.87
CA MET A 142 5.47 -4.67 -5.64
C MET A 142 4.54 -5.55 -6.46
N THR A 143 5.11 -6.64 -6.99
CA THR A 143 4.37 -7.74 -7.63
C THR A 143 4.49 -9.00 -6.79
N SER A 144 3.43 -9.82 -6.75
CA SER A 144 3.39 -11.02 -5.92
C SER A 144 2.37 -12.03 -6.42
N THR A 145 2.35 -13.20 -5.80
CA THR A 145 1.27 -14.19 -5.92
C THR A 145 0.33 -14.13 -4.72
N LEU A 146 -0.90 -14.64 -4.88
CA LEU A 146 -1.83 -14.74 -3.74
C LEU A 146 -1.30 -15.64 -2.61
N GLY A 147 -0.44 -16.61 -2.94
CA GLY A 147 0.22 -17.47 -1.96
C GLY A 147 1.20 -16.69 -1.08
N ASP A 148 2.14 -15.97 -1.70
CA ASP A 148 3.10 -15.13 -0.98
C ASP A 148 2.37 -14.01 -0.21
N MET A 149 1.30 -13.45 -0.78
CA MET A 149 0.50 -12.43 -0.10
C MET A 149 -0.21 -12.96 1.16
N CYS A 150 -0.69 -14.20 1.17
CA CYS A 150 -1.21 -14.82 2.40
C CYS A 150 -0.11 -15.04 3.43
N GLN A 151 1.09 -15.45 2.99
CA GLN A 151 2.24 -15.61 3.88
C GLN A 151 2.68 -14.26 4.47
N TRP A 152 2.74 -13.21 3.63
CA TRP A 152 2.98 -11.84 4.08
C TRP A 152 1.91 -11.37 5.06
N ALA A 153 0.62 -11.58 4.78
CA ALA A 153 -0.47 -11.20 5.68
C ALA A 153 -0.30 -11.83 7.07
N THR A 154 0.06 -13.13 7.10
CA THR A 154 0.32 -13.84 8.35
C THR A 154 1.49 -13.21 9.11
N ALA A 155 2.61 -12.95 8.43
CA ALA A 155 3.79 -12.33 9.05
C ALA A 155 3.51 -10.90 9.55
N LEU A 156 2.78 -10.11 8.76
CA LEU A 156 2.35 -8.75 9.09
C LEU A 156 1.46 -8.72 10.34
N GLY A 157 0.42 -9.56 10.35
CA GLY A 157 -0.57 -9.57 11.42
C GLY A 157 -0.05 -10.19 12.71
N SER A 158 0.80 -11.21 12.62
CA SER A 158 1.44 -11.84 13.78
C SER A 158 2.65 -11.07 14.33
N GLY A 159 3.20 -10.13 13.55
CA GLY A 159 4.43 -9.42 13.92
C GLY A 159 5.70 -10.26 13.82
N ALA A 160 5.74 -11.23 12.90
CA ALA A 160 6.83 -12.21 12.79
C ALA A 160 8.23 -11.60 12.63
N LEU A 161 8.33 -10.37 12.11
CA LEU A 161 9.59 -9.63 11.93
C LEU A 161 9.83 -8.55 12.99
N LEU A 162 9.01 -8.47 14.02
CA LEU A 162 9.05 -7.39 15.02
C LEU A 162 9.13 -7.94 16.43
N GLU A 163 9.69 -7.15 17.34
CA GLU A 163 9.55 -7.40 18.76
C GLU A 163 8.09 -7.24 19.21
N ALA A 164 7.67 -8.02 20.22
CA ALA A 164 6.28 -8.08 20.68
C ALA A 164 5.69 -6.71 21.06
N ASP A 165 6.46 -5.86 21.74
CA ASP A 165 6.02 -4.52 22.15
C ASP A 165 5.86 -3.59 20.94
N THR A 166 6.71 -3.75 19.91
CA THR A 166 6.59 -3.00 18.66
C THR A 166 5.34 -3.42 17.91
N GLN A 167 5.06 -4.72 17.81
CA GLN A 167 3.84 -5.22 17.19
C GLN A 167 2.58 -4.75 17.94
N GLN A 168 2.59 -4.75 19.26
CA GLN A 168 1.48 -4.24 20.05
C GLN A 168 1.22 -2.75 19.74
N THR A 169 2.27 -1.94 19.71
CA THR A 169 2.19 -0.51 19.35
C THR A 169 1.69 -0.32 17.91
N ARG A 170 2.09 -1.20 17.00
CA ARG A 170 1.67 -1.17 15.59
C ARG A 170 0.18 -1.44 15.41
N LEU A 171 -0.44 -2.19 16.29
CA LEU A 171 -1.88 -2.51 16.27
C LEU A 171 -2.76 -1.39 16.84
N GLU A 172 -2.18 -0.30 17.37
CA GLU A 172 -2.94 0.87 17.80
C GLU A 172 -3.39 1.70 16.59
N GLY A 173 -4.67 2.06 16.54
CA GLY A 173 -5.24 2.79 15.42
C GLY A 173 -6.42 3.67 15.76
N ALA A 174 -6.95 4.30 14.75
CA ALA A 174 -8.18 5.09 14.80
C ALA A 174 -8.79 5.18 13.38
N PRO A 175 -10.09 5.51 13.25
CA PRO A 175 -10.72 5.70 11.96
C PRO A 175 -10.04 6.79 11.12
N LEU A 176 -10.02 6.58 9.80
CA LEU A 176 -9.62 7.61 8.84
C LEU A 176 -10.75 8.62 8.65
N ASP A 177 -10.41 9.91 8.59
CA ASP A 177 -11.35 10.95 8.15
C ASP A 177 -11.60 10.87 6.63
N LYS A 178 -10.58 10.40 5.87
CA LYS A 178 -10.67 10.17 4.43
C LYS A 178 -9.64 9.11 4.00
N GLY A 179 -10.07 8.19 3.13
CA GLY A 179 -9.19 7.15 2.58
C GLY A 179 -9.94 5.86 2.22
N PRO A 180 -9.24 4.72 2.17
CA PRO A 180 -9.86 3.41 1.99
C PRO A 180 -10.88 3.05 3.09
N GLU A 181 -11.82 2.16 2.78
CA GLU A 181 -12.92 1.75 3.69
C GLU A 181 -12.45 0.81 4.81
N TYR A 182 -11.49 1.25 5.63
CA TYR A 182 -11.09 0.54 6.86
C TYR A 182 -12.00 0.96 8.03
N ASP A 183 -12.13 0.05 9.01
CA ASP A 183 -12.76 0.38 10.28
C ASP A 183 -11.84 1.30 11.10
N GLU A 184 -10.52 1.00 11.07
CA GLU A 184 -9.46 1.81 11.63
C GLU A 184 -8.19 1.72 10.75
N TYR A 185 -7.37 2.75 10.75
CA TYR A 185 -6.01 2.70 10.23
C TYR A 185 -5.02 2.65 11.39
N LEU A 186 -4.23 1.62 11.40
CA LEU A 186 -3.22 1.32 12.40
C LEU A 186 -1.88 1.94 11.97
N VAL A 187 -0.76 1.42 12.40
CA VAL A 187 0.54 1.89 11.95
C VAL A 187 0.98 1.10 10.71
N GLY A 188 0.79 1.68 9.52
CA GLY A 188 1.14 1.08 8.22
C GLY A 188 0.23 -0.06 7.77
N MET A 189 -0.98 -0.19 8.30
CA MET A 189 -1.98 -1.15 7.87
C MET A 189 -3.38 -0.74 8.31
N GLY A 190 -4.41 -1.27 7.64
CA GLY A 190 -5.81 -1.07 8.01
C GLY A 190 -6.39 -2.25 8.79
N SER A 191 -7.52 -2.03 9.47
CA SER A 191 -8.33 -3.09 10.05
C SER A 191 -9.72 -3.17 9.45
N LEU A 192 -10.26 -4.38 9.32
CA LEU A 192 -11.60 -4.70 8.84
C LEU A 192 -12.17 -5.83 9.67
N GLU A 193 -13.20 -5.55 10.47
CA GLU A 193 -13.90 -6.57 11.27
C GLU A 193 -12.96 -7.40 12.18
N GLY A 194 -11.92 -6.73 12.72
CA GLY A 194 -10.89 -7.37 13.57
C GLY A 194 -9.73 -8.02 12.81
N TRP A 195 -9.82 -8.15 11.49
CA TRP A 195 -8.70 -8.55 10.65
C TRP A 195 -7.80 -7.36 10.36
N VAL A 196 -6.50 -7.59 10.18
CA VAL A 196 -5.50 -6.56 9.89
C VAL A 196 -4.79 -6.85 8.57
N GLY A 197 -4.44 -5.79 7.82
CA GLY A 197 -3.82 -5.93 6.52
C GLY A 197 -3.93 -4.67 5.67
N HIS A 198 -3.95 -4.83 4.35
CA HIS A 198 -4.04 -3.67 3.45
C HIS A 198 -4.78 -3.99 2.16
N THR A 199 -5.26 -2.93 1.51
CA THR A 199 -5.79 -2.95 0.15
C THR A 199 -4.85 -2.21 -0.79
N GLY A 200 -4.91 -2.51 -2.08
CA GLY A 200 -4.16 -1.81 -3.12
C GLY A 200 -4.96 -1.68 -4.39
N GLU A 201 -4.71 -0.62 -5.14
CA GLU A 201 -5.28 -0.41 -6.47
C GLU A 201 -4.25 0.32 -7.34
N GLY A 202 -3.96 -0.21 -8.50
CA GLY A 202 -3.06 0.39 -9.50
C GLY A 202 -2.87 -0.51 -10.72
N PHE A 203 -2.63 0.09 -11.87
CA PHE A 203 -2.33 -0.58 -13.16
C PHE A 203 -3.33 -1.66 -13.53
N GLY A 204 -4.62 -1.34 -13.41
CA GLY A 204 -5.67 -2.28 -13.73
C GLY A 204 -5.79 -3.46 -12.77
N HIS A 205 -5.17 -3.37 -11.60
CA HIS A 205 -5.26 -4.40 -10.57
C HIS A 205 -5.82 -3.82 -9.28
N THR A 206 -6.58 -4.63 -8.56
CA THR A 206 -7.05 -4.31 -7.21
C THR A 206 -6.80 -5.49 -6.30
N VAL A 207 -6.23 -5.25 -5.14
CA VAL A 207 -5.88 -6.31 -4.19
C VAL A 207 -6.40 -6.00 -2.79
N LEU A 208 -6.63 -7.05 -2.01
CA LEU A 208 -6.84 -7.01 -0.57
C LEU A 208 -6.09 -8.18 0.05
N VAL A 209 -5.39 -7.92 1.14
CA VAL A 209 -4.68 -8.92 1.93
C VAL A 209 -4.94 -8.68 3.39
N MET A 210 -5.51 -9.66 4.08
CA MET A 210 -5.91 -9.55 5.48
C MET A 210 -5.53 -10.80 6.27
N HIS A 211 -5.18 -10.61 7.54
CA HIS A 211 -4.92 -11.65 8.52
C HIS A 211 -5.81 -11.45 9.74
N ASN A 212 -6.37 -12.51 10.26
CA ASN A 212 -7.08 -12.49 11.53
C ASN A 212 -6.14 -12.93 12.66
N PRO A 213 -5.72 -12.03 13.56
CA PRO A 213 -4.81 -12.40 14.67
C PRO A 213 -5.42 -13.38 15.67
N GLU A 214 -6.75 -13.47 15.76
CA GLU A 214 -7.45 -14.35 16.68
C GLU A 214 -7.55 -15.78 16.14
N SER A 215 -7.97 -15.96 14.89
CA SER A 215 -8.11 -17.29 14.26
C SER A 215 -6.82 -17.77 13.58
N GLY A 216 -5.87 -16.89 13.30
CA GLY A 216 -4.66 -17.18 12.52
C GLY A 216 -4.91 -17.32 11.02
N ALA A 217 -6.13 -17.10 10.53
CA ALA A 217 -6.46 -17.18 9.12
C ALA A 217 -5.94 -16.00 8.32
N SER A 218 -5.57 -16.23 7.06
CA SER A 218 -5.20 -15.17 6.10
C SER A 218 -6.02 -15.30 4.82
N VAL A 219 -6.38 -14.15 4.24
CA VAL A 219 -7.14 -14.05 2.99
C VAL A 219 -6.44 -13.08 2.07
N ALA A 220 -6.23 -13.49 0.81
CA ALA A 220 -5.77 -12.63 -0.27
C ALA A 220 -6.79 -12.65 -1.41
N ILE A 221 -7.19 -11.48 -1.89
CA ILE A 221 -8.10 -11.31 -3.03
C ILE A 221 -7.38 -10.45 -4.06
N GLY A 222 -7.23 -10.96 -5.29
CA GLY A 222 -6.70 -10.22 -6.42
C GLY A 222 -7.74 -10.14 -7.53
N MET A 223 -7.84 -8.98 -8.16
CA MET A 223 -8.65 -8.72 -9.34
C MET A 223 -7.78 -8.01 -10.37
N ASN A 224 -7.86 -8.40 -11.62
CA ASN A 224 -7.14 -7.77 -12.72
C ASN A 224 -7.99 -6.66 -13.40
N ILE A 225 -8.61 -5.84 -12.58
CA ILE A 225 -9.35 -4.64 -12.99
C ILE A 225 -9.27 -3.58 -11.89
N SER A 226 -9.06 -2.32 -12.27
CA SER A 226 -9.19 -1.19 -11.36
C SER A 226 -10.63 -1.05 -10.89
N SER A 227 -10.84 -0.91 -9.60
CA SER A 227 -12.17 -0.74 -9.01
C SER A 227 -12.67 0.70 -9.03
N LEU A 228 -11.83 1.63 -9.47
CA LEU A 228 -12.11 3.08 -9.52
C LEU A 228 -12.63 3.62 -8.18
N GLY A 229 -11.95 3.25 -7.10
CA GLY A 229 -12.31 3.65 -5.74
C GLY A 229 -13.61 3.04 -5.20
N LYS A 230 -14.15 1.99 -5.84
CA LYS A 230 -15.37 1.31 -5.37
C LYS A 230 -15.11 0.25 -4.30
N HIS A 231 -13.84 0.05 -3.90
CA HIS A 231 -13.40 -0.87 -2.84
C HIS A 231 -13.99 -2.29 -3.00
N VAL A 232 -14.01 -2.81 -4.23
CA VAL A 232 -14.66 -4.09 -4.56
C VAL A 232 -14.09 -5.26 -3.76
N PRO A 233 -12.77 -5.44 -3.61
CA PRO A 233 -12.22 -6.51 -2.76
C PRO A 233 -12.68 -6.43 -1.32
N THR A 234 -12.75 -5.22 -0.73
CA THR A 234 -13.24 -4.99 0.63
C THR A 234 -14.69 -5.47 0.80
N ARG A 235 -15.54 -5.18 -0.20
CA ARG A 235 -16.95 -5.62 -0.17
C ARG A 235 -17.10 -7.14 -0.28
N TYR A 236 -16.24 -7.79 -1.05
CA TYR A 236 -16.18 -9.26 -1.08
C TYR A 236 -15.63 -9.82 0.22
N PHE A 237 -14.55 -9.23 0.74
CA PHE A 237 -13.94 -9.64 1.99
C PHE A 237 -14.95 -9.65 3.15
N ARG A 238 -15.71 -8.57 3.35
CA ARG A 238 -16.75 -8.50 4.40
C ARG A 238 -17.82 -9.58 4.30
N LYS A 239 -17.98 -10.24 3.13
CA LYS A 239 -18.89 -11.38 2.97
C LYS A 239 -18.24 -12.73 3.25
N ILE A 240 -16.92 -12.85 3.00
CA ILE A 240 -16.19 -14.10 3.17
C ILE A 240 -15.57 -14.22 4.57
N ALA A 241 -15.14 -13.14 5.20
CA ALA A 241 -14.50 -13.17 6.51
C ALA A 241 -15.31 -13.98 7.55
N PRO A 242 -16.64 -13.76 7.74
CA PRO A 242 -17.41 -14.55 8.69
C PRO A 242 -17.49 -16.04 8.34
N VAL A 243 -17.35 -16.40 7.06
CA VAL A 243 -17.35 -17.81 6.64
C VAL A 243 -16.00 -18.46 6.94
N VAL A 244 -14.90 -17.73 6.71
CA VAL A 244 -13.55 -18.20 7.03
C VAL A 244 -13.39 -18.36 8.54
N ASP A 245 -13.85 -17.40 9.35
CA ASP A 245 -13.80 -17.46 10.82
C ASP A 245 -14.62 -18.61 11.41
N ALA A 246 -15.65 -19.07 10.70
CA ALA A 246 -16.44 -20.22 11.11
C ALA A 246 -15.75 -21.58 10.85
N VAL A 247 -14.64 -21.61 10.10
CA VAL A 247 -13.86 -22.82 9.84
C VAL A 247 -12.87 -23.03 10.99
N PRO A 248 -12.94 -24.18 11.72
CA PRO A 248 -11.96 -24.46 12.77
C PRO A 248 -10.53 -24.48 12.21
N PRO A 249 -9.54 -24.01 12.94
CA PRO A 249 -8.14 -24.16 12.53
C PRO A 249 -7.80 -25.65 12.36
N ALA A 250 -7.02 -25.96 11.33
CA ALA A 250 -6.63 -27.33 10.95
C ALA A 250 -5.66 -27.96 11.96
#